data_d25e3e19f886e737fb1f9b11941360d8
#
_entry.id   d25e3e19f886e737fb1f9b11941360d8
#
_cell.length_a   1.000
_cell.length_b   1.000
_cell.length_c   1.000
_cell.angle_alpha   90.00
_cell.angle_beta   90.00
_cell.angle_gamma   90.00
#
_symmetry.space_group_name_H-M   'P 1'
#
loop_
_entity.id
_entity.type
_entity.pdbx_description
1 polymer ?
#
loop_
_entity_poly.entity_id
_entity_poly.type
_entity_poly.pdbx_seq_one_letter_code
_entity_poly.pdbx_strand_id
1 'polypeptide(L)'
;MIQLTNINKTYNNGAPLHVLKGINLNIEQGEFVSIMGASGSGKSTLLNILGILDNYDTGDYYLNNVLIKNLSETKAAEYRNRMIGFIFQSFNLISFKDAVENVALPLFYQGISRKKRNALALEYLDRLGLKDWAHHMPNEMSGGQKQRVA
;
A
#
# COMPACT_ATOMS: atom_id res chain seq x y z
N MET A 1 -11.28 2.49 9.82
CA MET A 1 -12.00 1.23 10.07
C MET A 1 -12.00 0.37 8.82
N ILE A 2 -11.68 -0.92 8.96
CA ILE A 2 -11.70 -1.93 7.90
C ILE A 2 -12.68 -3.02 8.32
N GLN A 3 -13.58 -3.42 7.43
CA GLN A 3 -14.50 -4.52 7.67
C GLN A 3 -14.53 -5.45 6.46
N LEU A 4 -14.23 -6.73 6.69
CA LEU A 4 -14.36 -7.81 5.72
C LEU A 4 -15.48 -8.75 6.17
N THR A 5 -16.36 -9.10 5.26
CA THR A 5 -17.42 -10.07 5.52
C THR A 5 -17.39 -11.15 4.44
N ASN A 6 -17.12 -12.39 4.84
CA ASN A 6 -17.13 -13.58 3.99
C ASN A 6 -16.28 -13.43 2.72
N ILE A 7 -15.08 -12.85 2.83
CA ILE A 7 -14.17 -12.65 1.68
C ILE A 7 -13.63 -13.99 1.20
N ASN A 8 -13.80 -14.25 -0.09
CA ASN A 8 -13.26 -15.41 -0.78
C ASN A 8 -12.39 -14.97 -1.96
N LYS A 9 -11.28 -15.71 -2.18
CA LYS A 9 -10.38 -15.50 -3.31
C LYS A 9 -9.86 -16.82 -3.84
N THR A 10 -10.02 -17.02 -5.14
CA THR A 10 -9.49 -18.18 -5.89
C THR A 10 -8.63 -17.70 -7.05
N TYR A 11 -7.45 -18.26 -7.20
CA TYR A 11 -6.62 -18.04 -8.38
C TYR A 11 -6.80 -19.20 -9.37
N ASN A 12 -6.98 -18.87 -10.65
CA ASN A 12 -7.24 -19.81 -11.74
C ASN A 12 -6.06 -19.97 -12.71
N ASN A 13 -4.82 -19.87 -12.22
CA ASN A 13 -3.60 -20.03 -13.00
C ASN A 13 -3.24 -21.54 -13.09
N GLY A 14 -4.00 -22.32 -13.83
CA GLY A 14 -3.91 -23.79 -13.90
C GLY A 14 -5.03 -24.45 -13.08
N ALA A 15 -4.71 -25.32 -12.11
CA ALA A 15 -5.73 -25.85 -11.20
C ALA A 15 -6.24 -24.74 -10.28
N PRO A 16 -7.57 -24.62 -10.06
CA PRO A 16 -8.13 -23.62 -9.17
C PRO A 16 -7.57 -23.74 -7.75
N LEU A 17 -7.02 -22.65 -7.23
CA LEU A 17 -6.49 -22.57 -5.87
C LEU A 17 -7.32 -21.59 -5.04
N HIS A 18 -8.19 -22.10 -4.17
CA HIS A 18 -8.99 -21.31 -3.23
C HIS A 18 -8.12 -20.88 -2.03
N VAL A 19 -7.62 -19.64 -2.06
CA VAL A 19 -6.63 -19.12 -1.12
C VAL A 19 -7.29 -18.50 0.11
N LEU A 20 -8.30 -17.65 -0.08
CA LEU A 20 -9.07 -17.08 1.03
C LEU A 20 -10.45 -17.72 1.08
N LYS A 21 -10.83 -18.21 2.25
CA LYS A 21 -12.02 -19.05 2.46
C LYS A 21 -12.91 -18.43 3.52
N GLY A 22 -13.80 -17.51 3.10
CA GLY A 22 -14.79 -16.88 3.98
C GLY A 22 -14.18 -16.04 5.10
N ILE A 23 -13.18 -15.21 4.78
CA ILE A 23 -12.48 -14.39 5.77
C ILE A 23 -13.40 -13.29 6.30
N ASN A 24 -13.51 -13.22 7.63
CA ASN A 24 -14.18 -12.16 8.36
C ASN A 24 -13.13 -11.44 9.22
N LEU A 25 -13.08 -10.10 9.14
CA LEU A 25 -12.12 -9.28 9.87
C LEU A 25 -12.74 -7.91 10.13
N ASN A 26 -12.59 -7.43 11.36
CA ASN A 26 -12.94 -6.06 11.71
C ASN A 26 -11.72 -5.40 12.35
N ILE A 27 -11.32 -4.21 11.88
CA ILE A 27 -10.21 -3.41 12.42
C ILE A 27 -10.73 -2.01 12.67
N GLU A 28 -10.68 -1.60 13.92
CA GLU A 28 -11.11 -0.27 14.34
C GLU A 28 -10.01 0.78 14.10
N GLN A 29 -10.39 2.03 14.17
CA GLN A 29 -9.44 3.13 14.02
C GLN A 29 -8.42 3.14 15.19
N GLY A 30 -7.12 3.23 14.84
CA GLY A 30 -6.04 3.23 15.81
C GLY A 30 -5.61 1.83 16.29
N GLU A 31 -6.24 0.77 15.81
CA GLU A 31 -5.89 -0.59 16.17
C GLU A 31 -4.62 -1.04 15.45
N PHE A 32 -3.76 -1.78 16.17
CA PHE A 32 -2.59 -2.48 15.62
C PHE A 32 -2.90 -3.96 15.48
N VAL A 33 -2.85 -4.48 14.25
CA VAL A 33 -3.19 -5.87 13.94
C VAL A 33 -2.00 -6.59 13.31
N SER A 34 -1.70 -7.80 13.77
CA SER A 34 -0.71 -8.69 13.19
C SER A 34 -1.38 -9.89 12.52
N ILE A 35 -1.03 -10.16 11.25
CA ILE A 35 -1.50 -11.31 10.49
C ILE A 35 -0.38 -12.35 10.42
N MET A 36 -0.56 -13.47 11.13
CA MET A 36 0.42 -14.55 11.22
C MET A 36 -0.11 -15.84 10.56
N GLY A 37 0.80 -16.71 10.17
CA GLY A 37 0.47 -18.02 9.58
C GLY A 37 1.62 -18.61 8.78
N ALA A 38 1.52 -19.87 8.38
CA ALA A 38 2.52 -20.57 7.58
C ALA A 38 2.73 -19.92 6.20
N SER A 39 3.85 -20.22 5.53
CA SER A 39 4.04 -19.82 4.13
C SER A 39 2.92 -20.40 3.26
N GLY A 40 2.42 -19.61 2.30
CA GLY A 40 1.32 -20.02 1.42
C GLY A 40 -0.08 -19.95 2.05
N SER A 41 -0.25 -19.51 3.32
CA SER A 41 -1.58 -19.44 3.97
C SER A 41 -2.47 -18.28 3.52
N GLY A 42 -2.07 -17.50 2.50
CA GLY A 42 -2.88 -16.41 1.95
C GLY A 42 -2.65 -15.02 2.58
N LYS A 43 -1.67 -14.85 3.50
CA LYS A 43 -1.39 -13.54 4.13
C LYS A 43 -1.15 -12.41 3.14
N SER A 44 -0.29 -12.64 2.15
CA SER A 44 0.01 -11.64 1.12
C SER A 44 -1.21 -11.36 0.23
N THR A 45 -2.01 -12.39 -0.07
CA THR A 45 -3.27 -12.23 -0.80
C THR A 45 -4.24 -11.33 -0.02
N LEU A 46 -4.39 -11.58 1.29
CA LEU A 46 -5.24 -10.77 2.14
C LEU A 46 -4.73 -9.32 2.22
N LEU A 47 -3.41 -9.11 2.40
CA LEU A 47 -2.82 -7.77 2.40
C LEU A 47 -3.00 -7.04 1.06
N ASN A 48 -2.89 -7.74 -0.07
CA ASN A 48 -3.13 -7.15 -1.38
C ASN A 48 -4.60 -6.72 -1.56
N ILE A 49 -5.55 -7.51 -1.06
CA ILE A 49 -6.98 -7.13 -1.09
C ILE A 49 -7.22 -5.93 -0.17
N LEU A 50 -6.69 -5.93 1.05
CA LEU A 50 -6.78 -4.80 1.97
C LEU A 50 -6.15 -3.52 1.39
N GLY A 51 -5.05 -3.68 0.65
CA GLY A 51 -4.36 -2.59 -0.07
C GLY A 51 -5.03 -2.17 -1.39
N ILE A 52 -6.16 -2.78 -1.77
CA ILE A 52 -6.83 -2.54 -3.08
C ILE A 52 -5.86 -2.79 -4.25
N LEU A 53 -4.90 -3.71 -4.09
CA LEU A 53 -3.95 -4.13 -5.12
C LEU A 53 -4.42 -5.37 -5.88
N ASP A 54 -5.38 -6.11 -5.33
CA ASP A 54 -6.03 -7.27 -5.93
C ASP A 54 -7.53 -7.27 -5.61
N ASN A 55 -8.31 -7.95 -6.44
CA ASN A 55 -9.74 -8.11 -6.25
C ASN A 55 -10.04 -9.40 -5.49
N TYR A 56 -11.20 -9.47 -4.86
CA TYR A 56 -11.77 -10.69 -4.27
C TYR A 56 -12.96 -11.18 -5.10
N ASP A 57 -13.31 -12.46 -4.96
CA ASP A 57 -14.36 -13.09 -5.78
C ASP A 57 -15.75 -12.84 -5.19
N THR A 58 -15.90 -13.09 -3.89
CA THR A 58 -17.17 -12.92 -3.17
C THR A 58 -16.95 -12.35 -1.78
N GLY A 59 -18.01 -11.83 -1.19
CA GLY A 59 -18.00 -11.13 0.09
C GLY A 59 -18.09 -9.62 -0.07
N ASP A 60 -17.87 -8.90 1.02
CA ASP A 60 -17.89 -7.44 1.04
C ASP A 60 -16.72 -6.89 1.86
N TYR A 61 -16.01 -5.92 1.28
CA TYR A 61 -14.94 -5.17 1.93
C TYR A 61 -15.34 -3.70 2.07
N TYR A 62 -15.41 -3.21 3.29
CA TYR A 62 -15.61 -1.80 3.59
C TYR A 62 -14.34 -1.15 4.15
N LEU A 63 -13.94 -0.03 3.57
CA LEU A 63 -12.87 0.86 4.05
C LEU A 63 -13.50 2.20 4.41
N ASN A 64 -13.45 2.59 5.69
CA ASN A 64 -14.09 3.80 6.20
C ASN A 64 -15.56 3.96 5.72
N ASN A 65 -16.35 2.89 5.84
CA ASN A 65 -17.76 2.79 5.41
C ASN A 65 -17.98 2.89 3.88
N VAL A 66 -16.92 2.85 3.08
CA VAL A 66 -17.01 2.80 1.62
C VAL A 66 -16.84 1.36 1.15
N LEU A 67 -17.79 0.84 0.40
CA LEU A 67 -17.71 -0.49 -0.19
C LEU A 67 -16.65 -0.51 -1.31
N ILE A 68 -15.63 -1.32 -1.11
CA ILE A 68 -14.53 -1.54 -2.06
C ILE A 68 -14.86 -2.79 -2.89
N LYS A 69 -15.61 -2.62 -3.96
CA LYS A 69 -16.05 -3.72 -4.81
C LYS A 69 -16.19 -3.25 -6.26
N ASN A 70 -15.67 -4.03 -7.21
CA ASN A 70 -15.78 -3.75 -8.64
C ASN A 70 -15.38 -2.32 -9.04
N LEU A 71 -14.32 -1.81 -8.43
CA LEU A 71 -13.81 -0.47 -8.73
C LEU A 71 -13.12 -0.45 -10.10
N SER A 72 -13.28 0.66 -10.83
CA SER A 72 -12.39 0.95 -11.96
C SER A 72 -10.97 1.19 -11.45
N GLU A 73 -9.95 0.94 -12.29
CA GLU A 73 -8.54 1.17 -11.92
C GLU A 73 -8.28 2.61 -11.46
N THR A 74 -8.91 3.58 -12.11
CA THR A 74 -8.82 5.00 -11.72
C THR A 74 -9.34 5.22 -10.30
N LYS A 75 -10.49 4.61 -9.97
CA LYS A 75 -11.10 4.76 -8.65
C LYS A 75 -10.31 4.01 -7.57
N ALA A 76 -9.82 2.81 -7.89
CA ALA A 76 -8.94 2.04 -7.02
C ALA A 76 -7.64 2.81 -6.72
N ALA A 77 -7.02 3.43 -7.74
CA ALA A 77 -5.83 4.26 -7.56
C ALA A 77 -6.10 5.50 -6.68
N GLU A 78 -7.27 6.14 -6.82
CA GLU A 78 -7.68 7.26 -5.97
C GLU A 78 -7.80 6.84 -4.50
N TYR A 79 -8.46 5.71 -4.21
CA TYR A 79 -8.58 5.19 -2.85
C TYR A 79 -7.22 4.80 -2.26
N ARG A 80 -6.38 4.08 -3.02
CA ARG A 80 -5.01 3.76 -2.58
C ARG A 80 -4.24 5.02 -2.20
N ASN A 81 -4.26 6.01 -3.06
CA ASN A 81 -3.50 7.25 -2.85
C ASN A 81 -3.95 8.06 -1.63
N ARG A 82 -5.25 8.02 -1.29
CA ARG A 82 -5.83 8.85 -0.22
C ARG A 82 -5.99 8.15 1.12
N MET A 83 -6.18 6.83 1.11
CA MET A 83 -6.64 6.09 2.29
C MET A 83 -5.67 5.02 2.76
N ILE A 84 -4.67 4.64 1.94
CA ILE A 84 -3.79 3.51 2.23
C ILE A 84 -2.33 3.94 2.09
N GLY A 85 -1.52 3.65 3.11
CA GLY A 85 -0.05 3.63 3.01
C GLY A 85 0.41 2.18 2.94
N PHE A 86 1.19 1.83 1.92
CA PHE A 86 1.68 0.47 1.73
C PHE A 86 3.21 0.45 1.77
N ILE A 87 3.78 -0.25 2.75
CA ILE A 87 5.23 -0.43 2.87
C ILE A 87 5.58 -1.82 2.35
N PHE A 88 6.27 -1.89 1.21
CA PHE A 88 6.67 -3.13 0.57
C PHE A 88 8.00 -3.66 1.12
N GLN A 89 8.16 -4.96 1.15
CA GLN A 89 9.43 -5.60 1.50
C GLN A 89 10.53 -5.29 0.47
N SER A 90 10.18 -5.07 -0.80
CA SER A 90 11.08 -4.75 -1.92
C SER A 90 11.24 -3.26 -2.20
N PHE A 91 10.88 -2.39 -1.26
CA PHE A 91 10.94 -0.92 -1.32
C PHE A 91 10.07 -0.29 -2.42
N ASN A 92 10.04 -0.82 -3.62
CA ASN A 92 9.29 -0.35 -4.81
C ASN A 92 9.54 1.13 -5.16
N LEU A 93 10.75 1.62 -4.92
CA LEU A 93 11.15 2.97 -5.31
C LEU A 93 11.37 3.05 -6.81
N ILE A 94 11.01 4.20 -7.39
CA ILE A 94 11.28 4.51 -8.79
C ILE A 94 12.77 4.81 -8.94
N SER A 95 13.51 3.96 -9.63
CA SER A 95 14.98 3.94 -9.68
C SER A 95 15.61 5.18 -10.31
N PHE A 96 14.89 5.87 -11.21
CA PHE A 96 15.34 7.09 -11.90
C PHE A 96 14.82 8.39 -11.24
N LYS A 97 14.28 8.30 -10.02
CA LYS A 97 13.85 9.42 -9.19
C LYS A 97 14.67 9.46 -7.91
N ASP A 98 15.05 10.67 -7.47
CA ASP A 98 15.70 10.83 -6.18
C ASP A 98 14.74 10.58 -5.00
N ALA A 99 15.26 10.63 -3.76
CA ALA A 99 14.45 10.34 -2.58
C ALA A 99 13.29 11.35 -2.42
N VAL A 100 13.53 12.67 -2.66
CA VAL A 100 12.46 13.68 -2.60
C VAL A 100 11.37 13.39 -3.62
N GLU A 101 11.73 13.04 -4.84
CA GLU A 101 10.77 12.75 -5.90
C GLU A 101 9.94 11.49 -5.63
N ASN A 102 10.58 10.45 -5.05
CA ASN A 102 9.87 9.23 -4.62
C ASN A 102 8.85 9.54 -3.53
N VAL A 103 9.25 10.24 -2.45
CA VAL A 103 8.35 10.63 -1.35
C VAL A 103 7.26 11.60 -1.82
N ALA A 104 7.55 12.48 -2.78
CA ALA A 104 6.60 13.44 -3.33
C ALA A 104 5.58 12.83 -4.31
N LEU A 105 5.78 11.59 -4.76
CA LEU A 105 4.97 10.97 -5.80
C LEU A 105 3.46 10.84 -5.46
N PRO A 106 3.06 10.38 -4.27
CA PRO A 106 1.65 10.36 -3.90
C PRO A 106 1.00 11.73 -3.94
N LEU A 107 1.72 12.77 -3.51
CA LEU A 107 1.25 14.15 -3.50
C LEU A 107 1.11 14.73 -4.93
N PHE A 108 1.92 14.23 -5.88
CA PHE A 108 1.76 14.56 -7.30
C PHE A 108 0.40 14.08 -7.82
N TYR A 109 0.02 12.83 -7.53
CA TYR A 109 -1.28 12.28 -7.93
C TYR A 109 -2.46 12.93 -7.22
N GLN A 110 -2.22 13.58 -6.07
CA GLN A 110 -3.22 14.41 -5.37
C GLN A 110 -3.35 15.82 -5.97
N GLY A 111 -2.59 16.16 -7.03
CA GLY A 111 -2.63 17.47 -7.67
C GLY A 111 -1.90 18.58 -6.89
N ILE A 112 -1.06 18.22 -5.90
CA ILE A 112 -0.31 19.20 -5.11
C ILE A 112 0.83 19.79 -5.95
N SER A 113 0.97 21.11 -5.96
CA SER A 113 2.00 21.82 -6.72
C SER A 113 3.41 21.34 -6.36
N ARG A 114 4.35 21.38 -7.34
CA ARG A 114 5.73 20.89 -7.17
C ARG A 114 6.43 21.52 -5.96
N LYS A 115 6.31 22.83 -5.78
CA LYS A 115 6.93 23.55 -4.66
C LYS A 115 6.42 22.99 -3.32
N LYS A 116 5.10 22.83 -3.17
CA LYS A 116 4.49 22.37 -1.91
C LYS A 116 4.79 20.89 -1.63
N ARG A 117 4.67 20.01 -2.63
CA ARG A 117 4.93 18.57 -2.42
C ARG A 117 6.40 18.27 -2.11
N ASN A 118 7.35 18.98 -2.76
CA ASN A 118 8.77 18.80 -2.47
C ASN A 118 9.13 19.32 -1.07
N ALA A 119 8.54 20.43 -0.61
CA ALA A 119 8.72 20.91 0.73
C ALA A 119 8.22 19.91 1.79
N LEU A 120 7.05 19.32 1.58
CA LEU A 120 6.52 18.25 2.45
C LEU A 120 7.41 17.01 2.42
N ALA A 121 7.86 16.57 1.24
CA ALA A 121 8.74 15.42 1.11
C ALA A 121 10.06 15.62 1.87
N LEU A 122 10.67 16.80 1.78
CA LEU A 122 11.88 17.15 2.54
C LEU A 122 11.63 17.12 4.06
N GLU A 123 10.48 17.61 4.51
CA GLU A 123 10.09 17.54 5.93
C GLU A 123 10.00 16.08 6.42
N TYR A 124 9.35 15.19 5.66
CA TYR A 124 9.26 13.77 6.02
C TYR A 124 10.62 13.08 6.00
N LEU A 125 11.47 13.37 5.01
CA LEU A 125 12.83 12.85 4.96
C LEU A 125 13.67 13.31 6.16
N ASP A 126 13.55 14.59 6.56
CA ASP A 126 14.22 15.13 7.75
C ASP A 126 13.77 14.40 9.03
N ARG A 127 12.46 14.17 9.21
CA ARG A 127 11.91 13.41 10.35
C ARG A 127 12.46 12.00 10.45
N LEU A 128 12.83 11.39 9.32
CA LEU A 128 13.39 10.04 9.25
C LEU A 128 14.92 10.01 9.20
N GLY A 129 15.59 11.17 9.42
CA GLY A 129 17.05 11.29 9.40
C GLY A 129 17.66 11.07 8.02
N LEU A 130 16.95 11.48 6.96
CA LEU A 130 17.37 11.33 5.56
C LEU A 130 17.53 12.67 4.83
N LYS A 131 17.62 13.79 5.55
CA LYS A 131 17.74 15.12 4.96
C LYS A 131 18.93 15.23 3.98
N ASP A 132 20.09 14.74 4.39
CA ASP A 132 21.31 14.77 3.59
C ASP A 132 21.27 13.80 2.39
N TRP A 133 20.33 12.87 2.40
CA TRP A 133 20.09 11.87 1.35
C TRP A 133 18.96 12.25 0.41
N ALA A 134 18.35 13.41 0.60
CA ALA A 134 17.15 13.84 -0.10
C ALA A 134 17.27 13.80 -1.64
N HIS A 135 18.45 14.08 -2.17
CA HIS A 135 18.74 14.13 -3.61
C HIS A 135 19.55 12.93 -4.13
N HIS A 136 19.68 11.87 -3.31
CA HIS A 136 20.33 10.63 -3.75
C HIS A 136 19.32 9.71 -4.47
N MET A 137 19.84 9.01 -5.47
CA MET A 137 19.08 7.97 -6.18
C MET A 137 18.99 6.68 -5.36
N PRO A 138 17.97 5.83 -5.57
CA PRO A 138 17.85 4.57 -4.84
C PRO A 138 19.09 3.66 -4.90
N ASN A 139 19.83 3.65 -6.01
CA ASN A 139 21.06 2.86 -6.15
C ASN A 139 22.24 3.38 -5.31
N GLU A 140 22.18 4.63 -4.83
CA GLU A 140 23.18 5.24 -3.97
C GLU A 140 22.87 5.08 -2.48
N MET A 141 21.74 4.46 -2.14
CA MET A 141 21.22 4.33 -0.78
C MET A 141 21.34 2.90 -0.25
N SER A 142 21.62 2.78 1.05
CA SER A 142 21.56 1.49 1.74
C SER A 142 20.12 0.94 1.82
N GLY A 143 19.97 -0.36 2.09
CA GLY A 143 18.65 -0.99 2.23
C GLY A 143 17.78 -0.33 3.31
N GLY A 144 18.38 0.01 4.45
CA GLY A 144 17.67 0.71 5.52
C GLY A 144 17.25 2.15 5.16
N GLN A 145 18.05 2.86 4.34
CA GLN A 145 17.68 4.17 3.81
C GLN A 145 16.53 4.05 2.80
N LYS A 146 16.60 3.10 1.87
CA LYS A 146 15.51 2.80 0.91
C LYS A 146 14.20 2.48 1.63
N GLN A 147 14.26 1.70 2.71
CA GLN A 147 13.08 1.34 3.49
C GLN A 147 12.45 2.56 4.18
N ARG A 148 13.26 3.52 4.61
CA ARG A 148 12.73 4.77 5.20
C ARG A 148 12.20 5.74 4.15
N VAL A 149 12.66 5.65 2.89
CA VAL A 149 12.10 6.43 1.77
C VAL A 149 10.76 5.86 1.32
N ALA A 150 10.61 4.51 1.33
CA ALA A 150 9.38 3.79 0.96
C ALA A 150 8.27 4.03 1.98
#